data_3179fe4d2b3848b261ee3ff7c4556800
#
_entry.id   3179fe4d2b3848b261ee3ff7c4556800
#
_cell.length_a   1.000
_cell.length_b   1.000
_cell.length_c   1.000
_cell.angle_alpha   90.00
_cell.angle_beta   90.00
_cell.angle_gamma   90.00
#
_symmetry.space_group_name_H-M   'P 1'
#
loop_
_entity.id
_entity.type
_entity.pdbx_description
1 polymer ?
#
loop_
_entity_poly.entity_id
_entity_poly.type
_entity_poly.pdbx_seq_one_letter_code
_entity_poly.pdbx_strand_id
1 'polypeptide(L)'
;SFYDSPTQILAQKSRYNRIWIGILFLTCCVLIGICFGTIHIPIKHTIGILTQSLTFFNLGNDWTNSHEIILLKIRLPRVILACIVGAALASSGAAFQGLFRNPLADPYLIGVAGGAGLGAAITILSKITLIVNLEFFLPIAAFSGAIITVTTAYFISLKSGKVSLISLILAGVAISASTSA
;
A
#
# COMPACT_ATOMS: atom_id res chain seq x y z
N SER A 1 28.60 33.39 1.07
CA SER A 1 28.73 32.58 2.28
C SER A 1 27.37 32.61 2.99
N PHE A 2 26.50 31.62 2.62
CA PHE A 2 25.22 31.44 3.30
C PHE A 2 25.52 30.78 4.65
N TYR A 3 25.55 31.54 5.72
CA TYR A 3 25.54 31.04 7.08
C TYR A 3 24.11 30.54 7.37
N ASP A 4 23.94 29.23 7.42
CA ASP A 4 22.70 28.60 7.93
C ASP A 4 22.49 29.08 9.37
N SER A 5 21.37 29.74 9.64
CA SER A 5 21.05 30.19 10.99
C SER A 5 20.96 29.01 11.95
N PRO A 6 21.35 29.14 13.24
CA PRO A 6 21.27 28.05 14.22
C PRO A 6 19.90 27.37 14.29
N THR A 7 18.83 28.10 14.00
CA THR A 7 17.45 27.59 13.93
C THR A 7 17.23 26.64 12.75
N GLN A 8 17.87 26.86 11.60
CA GLN A 8 17.79 25.98 10.44
C GLN A 8 18.52 24.65 10.69
N ILE A 9 19.70 24.73 11.34
CA ILE A 9 20.47 23.52 11.72
C ILE A 9 19.68 22.65 12.70
N LEU A 10 19.04 23.24 13.71
CA LEU A 10 18.21 22.53 14.67
C LEU A 10 16.96 21.91 14.04
N ALA A 11 16.31 22.63 13.13
CA ALA A 11 15.16 22.12 12.38
C ALA A 11 15.54 20.95 11.47
N GLN A 12 16.69 21.01 10.82
CA GLN A 12 17.23 19.97 9.98
C GLN A 12 17.57 18.70 10.79
N LYS A 13 18.26 18.85 11.93
CA LYS A 13 18.56 17.75 12.84
C LYS A 13 17.29 17.06 13.37
N SER A 14 16.27 17.84 13.74
CA SER A 14 14.97 17.31 14.15
C SER A 14 14.25 16.53 13.04
N ARG A 15 14.40 16.95 11.78
CA ARG A 15 13.85 16.24 10.62
C ARG A 15 14.55 14.90 10.42
N TYR A 16 15.87 14.83 10.46
CA TYR A 16 16.62 13.59 10.35
C TYR A 16 16.27 12.61 11.47
N ASN A 17 16.17 13.07 12.71
CA ASN A 17 15.79 12.19 13.83
C ASN A 17 14.40 11.56 13.62
N ARG A 18 13.43 12.31 13.12
CA ARG A 18 12.08 11.79 12.82
C ARG A 18 12.10 10.72 11.72
N ILE A 19 12.93 10.91 10.70
CA ILE A 19 13.09 9.91 9.61
C ILE A 19 13.70 8.62 10.18
N TRP A 20 14.74 8.71 10.99
CA TRP A 20 15.38 7.55 11.60
C TRP A 20 14.44 6.81 12.55
N ILE A 21 13.65 7.53 13.34
CA ILE A 21 12.60 6.92 14.19
C ILE A 21 11.58 6.18 13.31
N GLY A 22 11.15 6.78 12.19
CA GLY A 22 10.23 6.14 11.25
C GLY A 22 10.80 4.86 10.63
N ILE A 23 12.07 4.89 10.21
CA ILE A 23 12.77 3.72 9.65
C ILE A 23 12.91 2.62 10.71
N LEU A 24 13.30 2.98 11.93
CA LEU A 24 13.40 2.02 13.03
C LEU A 24 12.04 1.38 13.33
N PHE A 25 10.98 2.18 13.40
CA PHE A 25 9.63 1.69 13.63
C PHE A 25 9.16 0.75 12.51
N LEU A 26 9.40 1.12 11.25
CA LEU A 26 9.09 0.26 10.10
C LEU A 26 9.85 -1.06 10.17
N THR A 27 11.14 -1.02 10.47
CA THR A 27 11.96 -2.22 10.61
C THR A 27 11.42 -3.13 11.72
N CYS A 28 11.06 -2.57 12.87
CA CYS A 28 10.42 -3.33 13.96
C CYS A 28 9.10 -3.97 13.51
N CYS A 29 8.23 -3.23 12.81
CA CYS A 29 6.96 -3.75 12.31
C CYS A 29 7.17 -4.90 11.32
N VAL A 30 8.13 -4.77 10.41
CA VAL A 30 8.50 -5.83 9.44
C VAL A 30 8.98 -7.08 10.17
N LEU A 31 9.88 -6.94 11.14
CA LEU A 31 10.38 -8.07 11.92
C LEU A 31 9.26 -8.75 12.72
N ILE A 32 8.39 -7.98 13.35
CA ILE A 32 7.23 -8.50 14.06
C ILE A 32 6.31 -9.26 13.08
N GLY A 33 6.01 -8.69 11.91
CA GLY A 33 5.14 -9.30 10.90
C GLY A 33 5.70 -10.62 10.34
N ILE A 34 7.03 -10.75 10.28
CA ILE A 34 7.69 -11.99 9.85
C ILE A 34 7.71 -13.03 10.98
N CYS A 35 8.01 -12.62 12.21
CA CYS A 35 8.16 -13.53 13.36
C CYS A 35 6.80 -14.02 13.89
N PHE A 36 5.80 -13.15 13.94
CA PHE A 36 4.50 -13.46 14.51
C PHE A 36 3.45 -13.80 13.43
N GLY A 37 2.64 -14.81 13.68
CA GLY A 37 1.54 -15.24 12.81
C GLY A 37 0.75 -16.37 13.44
N THR A 38 -0.29 -16.86 12.77
CA THR A 38 -1.18 -17.93 13.24
C THR A 38 -0.44 -19.22 13.64
N ILE A 39 0.66 -19.52 12.97
CA ILE A 39 1.51 -20.67 13.30
C ILE A 39 2.76 -20.15 14.00
N HIS A 40 3.03 -20.66 15.19
CA HIS A 40 4.21 -20.27 15.95
C HIS A 40 5.47 -20.89 15.33
N ILE A 41 6.35 -20.04 14.79
CA ILE A 41 7.66 -20.44 14.29
C ILE A 41 8.69 -19.85 15.26
N PRO A 42 9.54 -20.68 15.88
CA PRO A 42 10.59 -20.19 16.76
C PRO A 42 11.48 -19.18 16.05
N ILE A 43 11.86 -18.11 16.74
CA ILE A 43 12.68 -17.02 16.17
C ILE A 43 14.00 -17.55 15.60
N LYS A 44 14.60 -18.56 16.26
CA LYS A 44 15.81 -19.25 15.77
C LYS A 44 15.62 -19.84 14.38
N HIS A 45 14.47 -20.50 14.12
CA HIS A 45 14.14 -21.07 12.81
C HIS A 45 13.87 -19.96 11.79
N THR A 46 13.17 -18.89 12.17
CA THR A 46 12.93 -17.74 11.30
C THR A 46 14.23 -17.10 10.81
N ILE A 47 15.19 -16.86 11.71
CA ILE A 47 16.50 -16.31 11.35
C ILE A 47 17.28 -17.30 10.49
N GLY A 48 17.28 -18.59 10.83
CA GLY A 48 17.96 -19.63 10.07
C GLY A 48 17.47 -19.73 8.63
N ILE A 49 16.15 -19.76 8.43
CA ILE A 49 15.51 -19.81 7.09
C ILE A 49 15.83 -18.56 6.27
N LEU A 50 15.75 -17.37 6.88
CA LEU A 50 16.05 -16.11 6.18
C LEU A 50 17.53 -16.01 5.80
N THR A 51 18.44 -16.39 6.70
CA THR A 51 19.88 -16.38 6.39
C THR A 51 20.23 -17.39 5.33
N GLN A 52 19.68 -18.60 5.37
CA GLN A 52 19.90 -19.62 4.34
C GLN A 52 19.36 -19.16 2.97
N SER A 53 18.19 -18.54 2.94
CA SER A 53 17.59 -18.00 1.71
C SER A 53 18.41 -16.87 1.07
N LEU A 54 19.10 -16.06 1.89
CA LEU A 54 19.91 -14.93 1.42
C LEU A 54 21.36 -15.28 1.09
N THR A 55 21.94 -16.22 1.82
CA THR A 55 23.41 -16.48 1.77
C THR A 55 23.80 -17.74 1.05
N PHE A 56 22.86 -18.58 0.61
CA PHE A 56 23.12 -19.91 0.03
C PHE A 56 23.96 -20.85 0.92
N PHE A 57 24.23 -20.47 2.17
CA PHE A 57 24.92 -21.30 3.12
C PHE A 57 23.95 -22.29 3.78
N ASN A 58 24.27 -23.57 3.70
CA ASN A 58 23.48 -24.63 4.29
C ASN A 58 23.76 -24.70 5.80
N LEU A 59 22.98 -23.97 6.58
CA LEU A 59 23.09 -23.88 8.06
C LEU A 59 22.30 -25.01 8.73
N GLY A 60 22.51 -26.26 8.38
CA GLY A 60 21.91 -27.44 9.02
C GLY A 60 20.40 -27.27 9.31
N ASN A 61 19.55 -28.03 8.68
CA ASN A 61 18.08 -27.87 8.75
C ASN A 61 17.52 -28.43 10.07
N ASP A 62 17.53 -27.63 11.14
CA ASP A 62 16.83 -27.95 12.40
C ASP A 62 15.31 -27.64 12.32
N TRP A 63 14.80 -27.13 11.18
CA TRP A 63 13.40 -26.73 11.00
C TRP A 63 12.66 -27.62 10.02
N THR A 64 11.33 -27.67 10.19
CA THR A 64 10.43 -28.43 9.33
C THR A 64 10.24 -27.72 7.98
N ASN A 65 10.10 -28.48 6.90
CA ASN A 65 9.81 -27.94 5.56
C ASN A 65 8.55 -27.05 5.56
N SER A 66 7.59 -27.36 6.44
CA SER A 66 6.38 -26.53 6.64
C SER A 66 6.70 -25.11 7.13
N HIS A 67 7.66 -24.94 8.04
CA HIS A 67 8.07 -23.62 8.53
C HIS A 67 8.69 -22.78 7.43
N GLU A 68 9.51 -23.38 6.58
CA GLU A 68 10.12 -22.72 5.43
C GLU A 68 9.08 -22.24 4.41
N ILE A 69 8.14 -23.10 4.03
CA ILE A 69 7.05 -22.78 3.11
C ILE A 69 6.19 -21.63 3.67
N ILE A 70 5.80 -21.70 4.93
CA ILE A 70 4.97 -20.68 5.56
C ILE A 70 5.71 -19.34 5.60
N LEU A 71 6.99 -19.36 5.96
CA LEU A 71 7.79 -18.15 6.08
C LEU A 71 8.04 -17.50 4.72
N LEU A 72 8.56 -18.25 3.76
CA LEU A 72 9.01 -17.71 2.47
C LEU A 72 7.89 -17.52 1.46
N LYS A 73 6.87 -18.41 1.45
CA LYS A 73 5.79 -18.36 0.44
C LYS A 73 4.52 -17.67 0.92
N ILE A 74 4.34 -17.51 2.24
CA ILE A 74 3.12 -16.89 2.77
C ILE A 74 3.43 -15.60 3.52
N ARG A 75 4.29 -15.65 4.55
CA ARG A 75 4.53 -14.48 5.41
C ARG A 75 5.35 -13.40 4.72
N LEU A 76 6.48 -13.76 4.17
CA LEU A 76 7.39 -12.81 3.54
C LEU A 76 6.73 -12.02 2.40
N PRO A 77 6.04 -12.66 1.43
CA PRO A 77 5.33 -11.91 0.38
C PRO A 77 4.23 -11.00 0.93
N ARG A 78 3.50 -11.41 1.97
CA ARG A 78 2.48 -10.56 2.60
C ARG A 78 3.07 -9.33 3.28
N VAL A 79 4.18 -9.48 3.99
CA VAL A 79 4.86 -8.36 4.64
C VAL A 79 5.41 -7.39 3.60
N ILE A 80 6.03 -7.90 2.53
CA ILE A 80 6.53 -7.07 1.43
C ILE A 80 5.38 -6.32 0.77
N LEU A 81 4.27 -7.01 0.47
CA LEU A 81 3.08 -6.39 -0.12
C LEU A 81 2.52 -5.29 0.79
N ALA A 82 2.43 -5.54 2.09
CA ALA A 82 1.96 -4.53 3.05
C ALA A 82 2.87 -3.28 3.07
N CYS A 83 4.19 -3.46 2.98
CA CYS A 83 5.14 -2.35 2.86
C CYS A 83 4.92 -1.54 1.57
N ILE A 84 4.75 -2.22 0.43
CA ILE A 84 4.53 -1.58 -0.88
C ILE A 84 3.21 -0.81 -0.87
N VAL A 85 2.12 -1.42 -0.37
CA VAL A 85 0.81 -0.78 -0.28
C VAL A 85 0.87 0.43 0.66
N GLY A 86 1.50 0.30 1.83
CA GLY A 86 1.67 1.41 2.77
C GLY A 86 2.47 2.57 2.18
N ALA A 87 3.55 2.28 1.45
CA ALA A 87 4.35 3.28 0.75
C ALA A 87 3.54 3.98 -0.36
N ALA A 88 2.75 3.23 -1.14
CA ALA A 88 1.89 3.78 -2.18
C ALA A 88 0.79 4.69 -1.59
N LEU A 89 0.15 4.28 -0.49
CA LEU A 89 -0.85 5.09 0.20
C LEU A 89 -0.24 6.37 0.80
N ALA A 90 0.92 6.26 1.45
CA ALA A 90 1.61 7.41 2.02
C ALA A 90 2.03 8.43 0.96
N SER A 91 2.57 7.96 -0.17
CA SER A 91 3.00 8.84 -1.26
C SER A 91 1.81 9.50 -1.98
N SER A 92 0.73 8.77 -2.23
CA SER A 92 -0.48 9.33 -2.82
C SER A 92 -1.14 10.34 -1.87
N GLY A 93 -1.25 10.01 -0.57
CA GLY A 93 -1.75 10.93 0.45
C GLY A 93 -0.95 12.22 0.51
N ALA A 94 0.38 12.14 0.53
CA ALA A 94 1.25 13.32 0.53
C ALA A 94 1.08 14.17 -0.74
N ALA A 95 0.95 13.52 -1.91
CA ALA A 95 0.69 14.20 -3.18
C ALA A 95 -0.65 14.95 -3.16
N PHE A 96 -1.71 14.32 -2.65
CA PHE A 96 -3.03 14.93 -2.52
C PHE A 96 -3.03 16.11 -1.55
N GLN A 97 -2.42 15.95 -0.37
CA GLN A 97 -2.30 17.03 0.60
C GLN A 97 -1.54 18.23 0.03
N GLY A 98 -0.47 17.97 -0.73
CA GLY A 98 0.30 19.02 -1.42
C GLY A 98 -0.50 19.70 -2.53
N LEU A 99 -1.18 18.94 -3.38
CA LEU A 99 -2.00 19.45 -4.49
C LEU A 99 -3.14 20.33 -3.98
N PHE A 100 -3.84 19.89 -2.96
CA PHE A 100 -5.00 20.56 -2.41
C PHE A 100 -4.65 21.59 -1.33
N ARG A 101 -3.38 21.66 -0.93
CA ARG A 101 -2.91 22.51 0.18
C ARG A 101 -3.76 22.34 1.43
N ASN A 102 -4.23 21.13 1.67
CA ASN A 102 -5.10 20.77 2.78
C ASN A 102 -4.58 19.48 3.43
N PRO A 103 -4.19 19.47 4.70
CA PRO A 103 -3.72 18.27 5.38
C PRO A 103 -4.79 17.19 5.58
N LEU A 104 -6.06 17.52 5.38
CA LEU A 104 -7.19 16.58 5.46
C LEU A 104 -7.56 15.97 4.10
N ALA A 105 -6.81 16.29 3.03
CA ALA A 105 -7.08 15.72 1.70
C ALA A 105 -6.73 14.23 1.69
N ASP A 106 -7.69 13.43 1.21
CA ASP A 106 -7.59 11.98 1.13
C ASP A 106 -7.87 11.50 -0.31
N PRO A 107 -6.98 10.69 -0.91
CA PRO A 107 -7.20 10.09 -2.22
C PRO A 107 -8.49 9.25 -2.32
N TYR A 108 -8.97 8.68 -1.22
CA TYR A 108 -10.22 7.91 -1.20
C TYR A 108 -11.45 8.74 -1.60
N LEU A 109 -11.43 10.07 -1.33
CA LEU A 109 -12.57 10.95 -1.58
C LEU A 109 -12.93 11.09 -3.07
N ILE A 110 -12.02 10.77 -3.98
CA ILE A 110 -12.30 10.82 -5.43
C ILE A 110 -12.90 9.53 -6.01
N GLY A 111 -13.29 8.59 -5.15
CA GLY A 111 -14.02 7.39 -5.59
C GLY A 111 -13.17 6.19 -5.98
N VAL A 112 -11.84 6.25 -5.78
CA VAL A 112 -10.89 5.17 -6.13
C VAL A 112 -11.30 3.83 -5.55
N ALA A 113 -11.62 3.80 -4.25
CA ALA A 113 -11.96 2.57 -3.54
C ALA A 113 -13.27 1.94 -4.04
N GLY A 114 -14.30 2.75 -4.31
CA GLY A 114 -15.57 2.27 -4.85
C GLY A 114 -15.39 1.64 -6.24
N GLY A 115 -14.63 2.31 -7.12
CA GLY A 115 -14.32 1.78 -8.44
C GLY A 115 -13.51 0.49 -8.41
N ALA A 116 -12.51 0.42 -7.55
CA ALA A 116 -11.71 -0.79 -7.35
C ALA A 116 -12.58 -1.97 -6.85
N GLY A 117 -13.43 -1.69 -5.85
CA GLY A 117 -14.37 -2.68 -5.32
C GLY A 117 -15.34 -3.20 -6.37
N LEU A 118 -15.91 -2.30 -7.19
CA LEU A 118 -16.80 -2.68 -8.29
C LEU A 118 -16.10 -3.55 -9.32
N GLY A 119 -14.89 -3.17 -9.75
CA GLY A 119 -14.08 -3.97 -10.69
C GLY A 119 -13.78 -5.37 -10.16
N ALA A 120 -13.43 -5.48 -8.87
CA ALA A 120 -13.21 -6.75 -8.19
C ALA A 120 -14.51 -7.57 -8.10
N ALA A 121 -15.63 -6.96 -7.71
CA ALA A 121 -16.93 -7.62 -7.57
C ALA A 121 -17.43 -8.17 -8.92
N ILE A 122 -17.37 -7.38 -9.99
CA ILE A 122 -17.73 -7.84 -11.35
C ILE A 122 -16.90 -9.04 -11.75
N THR A 123 -15.59 -9.03 -11.47
CA THR A 123 -14.70 -10.13 -11.80
C THR A 123 -15.10 -11.41 -11.06
N ILE A 124 -15.38 -11.32 -9.78
CA ILE A 124 -15.79 -12.47 -8.96
C ILE A 124 -17.14 -13.01 -9.42
N LEU A 125 -18.10 -12.14 -9.67
CA LEU A 125 -19.49 -12.53 -10.05
C LEU A 125 -19.59 -13.07 -11.47
N SER A 126 -18.77 -12.58 -12.40
CA SER A 126 -18.80 -13.00 -13.82
C SER A 126 -18.32 -14.41 -14.08
N LYS A 127 -17.83 -15.13 -13.03
CA LYS A 127 -17.27 -16.51 -13.15
C LYS A 127 -16.13 -16.63 -14.17
N ILE A 128 -15.59 -15.53 -14.66
CA ILE A 128 -14.37 -15.49 -15.50
C ILE A 128 -13.21 -16.14 -14.78
N THR A 129 -13.27 -16.16 -13.46
CA THR A 129 -12.32 -16.84 -12.55
C THR A 129 -12.14 -18.34 -12.82
N LEU A 130 -13.08 -18.97 -13.52
CA LEU A 130 -12.98 -20.38 -13.92
C LEU A 130 -12.05 -20.57 -15.14
N ILE A 131 -11.78 -19.51 -15.89
CA ILE A 131 -11.05 -19.57 -17.18
C ILE A 131 -9.66 -18.89 -17.02
N VAL A 132 -9.55 -17.89 -16.14
CA VAL A 132 -8.36 -17.05 -16.00
C VAL A 132 -7.78 -17.16 -14.59
N ASN A 133 -6.45 -17.07 -14.48
CA ASN A 133 -5.76 -17.09 -13.19
C ASN A 133 -6.19 -15.87 -12.33
N LEU A 134 -6.99 -16.14 -11.30
CA LEU A 134 -7.61 -15.12 -10.44
C LEU A 134 -6.58 -14.23 -9.74
N GLU A 135 -5.42 -14.79 -9.41
CA GLU A 135 -4.35 -14.06 -8.69
C GLU A 135 -3.87 -12.81 -9.44
N PHE A 136 -3.84 -12.87 -10.78
CA PHE A 136 -3.42 -11.75 -11.62
C PHE A 136 -4.60 -10.93 -12.12
N PHE A 137 -5.72 -11.57 -12.44
CA PHE A 137 -6.84 -10.88 -13.07
C PHE A 137 -7.60 -9.98 -12.10
N LEU A 138 -7.76 -10.38 -10.84
CA LEU A 138 -8.47 -9.61 -9.82
C LEU A 138 -7.82 -8.24 -9.53
N PRO A 139 -6.50 -8.12 -9.30
CA PRO A 139 -5.85 -6.83 -9.13
C PRO A 139 -5.95 -5.94 -10.37
N ILE A 140 -5.85 -6.50 -11.57
CA ILE A 140 -5.96 -5.75 -12.83
C ILE A 140 -7.37 -5.19 -12.99
N ALA A 141 -8.40 -5.98 -12.72
CA ALA A 141 -9.78 -5.56 -12.79
C ALA A 141 -10.11 -4.47 -11.75
N ALA A 142 -9.63 -4.63 -10.52
CA ALA A 142 -9.77 -3.62 -9.47
C ALA A 142 -9.07 -2.30 -9.86
N PHE A 143 -7.85 -2.37 -10.37
CA PHE A 143 -7.10 -1.21 -10.84
C PHE A 143 -7.80 -0.50 -12.01
N SER A 144 -8.31 -1.27 -12.97
CA SER A 144 -9.07 -0.73 -14.11
C SER A 144 -10.35 -0.03 -13.65
N GLY A 145 -11.08 -0.62 -12.70
CA GLY A 145 -12.26 -0.03 -12.08
C GLY A 145 -11.93 1.30 -11.37
N ALA A 146 -10.82 1.33 -10.64
CA ALA A 146 -10.33 2.56 -10.00
C ALA A 146 -10.04 3.67 -11.02
N ILE A 147 -9.32 3.36 -12.10
CA ILE A 147 -9.00 4.31 -13.18
C ILE A 147 -10.27 4.83 -13.83
N ILE A 148 -11.21 3.96 -14.20
CA ILE A 148 -12.47 4.34 -14.83
C ILE A 148 -13.24 5.31 -13.93
N THR A 149 -13.34 5.02 -12.64
CA THR A 149 -14.06 5.85 -11.67
C THR A 149 -13.41 7.22 -11.51
N VAL A 150 -12.10 7.29 -11.35
CA VAL A 150 -11.36 8.56 -11.21
C VAL A 150 -11.48 9.39 -12.48
N THR A 151 -11.35 8.75 -13.64
CA THR A 151 -11.47 9.42 -14.94
C THR A 151 -12.89 9.97 -15.13
N THR A 152 -13.90 9.22 -14.75
CA THR A 152 -15.31 9.65 -14.80
C THR A 152 -15.54 10.84 -13.86
N ALA A 153 -15.05 10.76 -12.61
CA ALA A 153 -15.15 11.87 -11.65
C ALA A 153 -14.44 13.14 -12.16
N TYR A 154 -13.27 12.97 -12.79
CA TYR A 154 -12.53 14.06 -13.40
C TYR A 154 -13.35 14.75 -14.52
N PHE A 155 -13.90 14.00 -15.46
CA PHE A 155 -14.70 14.56 -16.55
C PHE A 155 -15.99 15.23 -16.05
N ILE A 156 -16.67 14.67 -15.06
CA ILE A 156 -17.84 15.28 -14.43
C ILE A 156 -17.47 16.60 -13.74
N SER A 157 -16.29 16.67 -13.13
CA SER A 157 -15.83 17.88 -12.43
C SER A 157 -15.27 18.96 -13.35
N LEU A 158 -15.06 18.65 -14.64
CA LEU A 158 -14.51 19.57 -15.62
C LEU A 158 -15.59 20.57 -16.05
N LYS A 159 -15.48 21.81 -15.60
CA LYS A 159 -16.39 22.89 -15.96
C LYS A 159 -15.63 24.03 -16.68
N SER A 160 -15.99 24.33 -17.92
CA SER A 160 -15.33 25.40 -18.70
C SER A 160 -13.80 25.27 -18.78
N GLY A 161 -13.29 24.05 -18.94
CA GLY A 161 -11.84 23.78 -19.04
C GLY A 161 -11.06 23.84 -17.72
N LYS A 162 -11.74 24.03 -16.58
CA LYS A 162 -11.12 24.03 -15.25
C LYS A 162 -11.76 22.96 -14.36
N VAL A 163 -10.95 22.22 -13.63
CA VAL A 163 -11.42 21.26 -12.64
C VAL A 163 -11.65 21.99 -11.32
N SER A 164 -12.88 21.94 -10.83
CA SER A 164 -13.20 22.41 -9.48
C SER A 164 -12.96 21.29 -8.48
N LEU A 165 -12.18 21.58 -7.45
CA LEU A 165 -11.87 20.63 -6.37
C LEU A 165 -13.13 20.11 -5.69
N ILE A 166 -14.05 21.01 -5.36
CA ILE A 166 -15.32 20.66 -4.71
C ILE A 166 -16.14 19.74 -5.60
N SER A 167 -16.23 20.05 -6.90
CA SER A 167 -16.95 19.20 -7.86
C SER A 167 -16.30 17.83 -8.02
N LEU A 168 -14.97 17.74 -7.98
CA LEU A 168 -14.25 16.47 -8.05
C LEU A 168 -14.56 15.58 -6.84
N ILE A 169 -14.51 16.13 -5.65
CA ILE A 169 -14.84 15.38 -4.41
C ILE A 169 -16.31 14.96 -4.43
N LEU A 170 -17.24 15.85 -4.77
CA LEU A 170 -18.66 15.51 -4.84
C LEU A 170 -18.95 14.43 -5.88
N ALA A 171 -18.34 14.51 -7.06
CA ALA A 171 -18.45 13.47 -8.08
C ALA A 171 -17.89 12.13 -7.58
N GLY A 172 -16.72 12.14 -6.94
CA GLY A 172 -16.10 10.95 -6.37
C GLY A 172 -16.96 10.29 -5.30
N VAL A 173 -17.51 11.07 -4.38
CA VAL A 173 -18.42 10.56 -3.33
C VAL A 173 -19.70 9.99 -3.94
N ALA A 174 -20.31 10.68 -4.90
CA ALA A 174 -21.51 10.19 -5.58
C ALA A 174 -21.27 8.87 -6.31
N ILE A 175 -20.15 8.76 -7.04
CA ILE A 175 -19.78 7.51 -7.72
C ILE A 175 -19.49 6.40 -6.71
N SER A 176 -18.74 6.68 -5.63
CA SER A 176 -18.48 5.69 -4.58
C SER A 176 -19.77 5.19 -3.94
N ALA A 177 -20.71 6.05 -3.63
CA ALA A 177 -22.00 5.66 -3.09
C ALA A 177 -22.79 4.77 -4.08
N SER A 178 -22.76 5.11 -5.37
CA SER A 178 -23.43 4.33 -6.41
C SER A 178 -22.79 2.97 -6.67
N THR A 179 -21.47 2.84 -6.49
CA THR A 179 -20.73 1.58 -6.69
C THR A 179 -20.77 0.65 -5.48
N SER A 180 -21.14 1.19 -4.31
CA SER A 180 -21.23 0.43 -3.06
C SER A 180 -22.65 -0.09 -2.77
N ALA A 181 -23.65 0.35 -3.54
CA ALA A 181 -25.03 -0.10 -3.45
C ALA A 181 -25.27 -1.38 -4.25
#